data_9cd45fbbf44fb957af1ffd8bcca19c2d
#
_entry.id   9cd45fbbf44fb957af1ffd8bcca19c2d
#
_cell.length_a   1.000
_cell.length_b   1.000
_cell.length_c   1.000
_cell.angle_alpha   90.00
_cell.angle_beta   90.00
_cell.angle_gamma   90.00
#
_symmetry.space_group_name_H-M   'P 1'
#
loop_
_entity.id
_entity.type
_entity.pdbx_description
1 polymer ?
#
loop_
_entity_poly.entity_id
_entity_poly.type
_entity_poly.pdbx_seq_one_letter_code
_entity_poly.pdbx_strand_id
1 'polypeptide(L)'
;MTTEPKNLDPQPAEKQKQPLVTGNLWRAIFTMSWPLLLTTIANSFVGICDVYVARFLGANIQAAVGLAEHVLFLFLLFILSVGVGSTAIVSRAFGANDNKAMIHATGQSFTLSIILGIGMTAAATLLGHYVLPFFTPSDQVLVPGRQYLIAYSFMLIPFSFTAIANAAFRAIGDSKTPLYIVSVMTAINIAGDLLTVIYGWPVPNL
;
A
#
# COMPACT_ATOMS: atom_id res chain seq x y z
N MET A 1 52.43 -16.33 32.78
CA MET A 1 51.15 -16.90 32.30
C MET A 1 50.47 -15.84 31.43
N THR A 2 50.87 -15.81 30.17
CA THR A 2 50.37 -14.86 29.16
C THR A 2 49.21 -15.53 28.44
N THR A 3 48.00 -15.05 28.69
CA THR A 3 46.79 -15.52 28.00
C THR A 3 46.75 -14.87 26.64
N GLU A 4 46.95 -15.68 25.61
CA GLU A 4 46.82 -15.37 24.20
C GLU A 4 45.35 -14.96 23.90
N PRO A 5 45.07 -13.86 23.19
CA PRO A 5 43.71 -13.49 22.81
C PRO A 5 43.21 -14.47 21.74
N LYS A 6 42.16 -15.22 22.06
CA LYS A 6 41.46 -16.14 21.18
C LYS A 6 40.97 -15.37 19.96
N ASN A 7 41.65 -15.58 18.83
CA ASN A 7 41.29 -15.09 17.54
C ASN A 7 39.88 -15.62 17.16
N LEU A 8 38.85 -14.79 17.32
CA LEU A 8 37.53 -15.09 16.81
C LEU A 8 37.58 -14.80 15.30
N ASP A 9 37.94 -15.83 14.54
CA ASP A 9 37.73 -15.82 13.11
C ASP A 9 36.25 -15.45 12.85
N PRO A 10 35.99 -14.44 12.05
CA PRO A 10 34.61 -14.13 11.65
C PRO A 10 34.09 -15.34 10.88
N GLN A 11 33.12 -16.05 11.47
CA GLN A 11 32.43 -17.13 10.76
C GLN A 11 31.99 -16.58 9.41
N PRO A 12 32.29 -17.26 8.28
CA PRO A 12 31.84 -16.82 6.97
C PRO A 12 30.32 -16.76 7.03
N ALA A 13 29.78 -15.55 6.83
CA ALA A 13 28.36 -15.32 6.78
C ALA A 13 27.77 -16.39 5.86
N GLU A 14 26.93 -17.24 6.42
CA GLU A 14 26.26 -18.32 5.70
C GLU A 14 25.58 -17.67 4.50
N LYS A 15 26.12 -17.91 3.30
CA LYS A 15 25.58 -17.35 2.05
C LYS A 15 24.15 -17.81 1.98
N GLN A 16 23.21 -16.93 2.34
CA GLN A 16 21.80 -17.20 2.14
C GLN A 16 21.65 -17.58 0.66
N LYS A 17 21.45 -18.87 0.42
CA LYS A 17 21.20 -19.41 -0.92
C LYS A 17 19.98 -18.65 -1.43
N GLN A 18 20.20 -17.71 -2.34
CA GLN A 18 19.14 -16.98 -3.00
C GLN A 18 18.50 -17.95 -4.02
N PRO A 19 17.39 -18.61 -3.68
CA PRO A 19 16.79 -19.63 -4.54
C PRO A 19 16.30 -19.07 -5.88
N LEU A 20 16.21 -17.74 -5.96
CA LEU A 20 15.76 -17.02 -7.17
C LEU A 20 16.84 -16.92 -8.25
N VAL A 21 18.14 -17.04 -7.89
CA VAL A 21 19.25 -16.85 -8.84
C VAL A 21 19.82 -18.18 -9.34
N THR A 22 19.65 -19.26 -8.57
CA THR A 22 20.32 -20.56 -8.82
C THR A 22 19.37 -21.70 -9.19
N GLY A 23 18.05 -21.41 -9.32
CA GLY A 23 17.01 -22.42 -9.53
C GLY A 23 16.37 -22.38 -10.93
N ASN A 24 15.35 -23.21 -11.12
CA ASN A 24 14.52 -23.20 -12.34
C ASN A 24 13.73 -21.86 -12.40
N LEU A 25 14.01 -21.06 -13.43
CA LEU A 25 13.43 -19.74 -13.66
C LEU A 25 11.89 -19.77 -13.63
N TRP A 26 11.27 -20.76 -14.25
CA TRP A 26 9.81 -20.89 -14.26
C TRP A 26 9.22 -21.10 -12.88
N ARG A 27 9.88 -21.90 -12.05
CA ARG A 27 9.47 -22.13 -10.66
C ARG A 27 9.60 -20.84 -9.82
N ALA A 28 10.68 -20.10 -10.01
CA ALA A 28 10.87 -18.80 -9.32
C ALA A 28 9.78 -17.80 -9.71
N ILE A 29 9.49 -17.67 -11.03
CA ILE A 29 8.42 -16.80 -11.53
C ILE A 29 7.07 -17.20 -10.93
N PHE A 30 6.69 -18.46 -11.00
CA PHE A 30 5.42 -18.93 -10.44
C PHE A 30 5.31 -18.69 -8.94
N THR A 31 6.37 -18.96 -8.18
CA THR A 31 6.37 -18.79 -6.72
C THR A 31 6.18 -17.32 -6.30
N MET A 32 6.70 -16.37 -7.08
CA MET A 32 6.54 -14.94 -6.80
C MET A 32 5.25 -14.37 -7.38
N SER A 33 4.83 -14.83 -8.56
CA SER A 33 3.66 -14.28 -9.25
C SER A 33 2.34 -14.68 -8.59
N TRP A 34 2.25 -15.92 -8.08
CA TRP A 34 1.01 -16.42 -7.49
C TRP A 34 0.52 -15.58 -6.30
N PRO A 35 1.37 -15.26 -5.29
CA PRO A 35 0.93 -14.38 -4.20
C PRO A 35 0.55 -12.98 -4.68
N LEU A 36 1.24 -12.44 -5.70
CA LEU A 36 0.91 -11.14 -6.27
C LEU A 36 -0.44 -11.14 -6.97
N LEU A 37 -0.77 -12.20 -7.71
CA LEU A 37 -2.09 -12.37 -8.30
C LEU A 37 -3.19 -12.42 -7.25
N LEU A 38 -2.98 -13.17 -6.17
CA LEU A 38 -3.95 -13.25 -5.07
C LEU A 38 -4.13 -11.90 -4.38
N THR A 39 -3.07 -11.14 -4.14
CA THR A 39 -3.20 -9.78 -3.57
C THR A 39 -3.96 -8.85 -4.50
N THR A 40 -3.75 -8.93 -5.81
CA THR A 40 -4.47 -8.11 -6.78
C THR A 40 -5.95 -8.48 -6.84
N ILE A 41 -6.27 -9.78 -6.84
CA ILE A 41 -7.65 -10.27 -6.80
C ILE A 41 -8.34 -9.82 -5.51
N ALA A 42 -7.68 -9.94 -4.35
CA ALA A 42 -8.21 -9.50 -3.06
C ALA A 42 -8.54 -8.00 -3.07
N ASN A 43 -7.63 -7.16 -3.55
CA ASN A 43 -7.85 -5.71 -3.68
C ASN A 43 -9.00 -5.39 -4.65
N SER A 44 -9.09 -6.09 -5.78
CA SER A 44 -10.21 -5.91 -6.73
C SER A 44 -11.55 -6.30 -6.10
N PHE A 45 -11.56 -7.34 -5.27
CA PHE A 45 -12.77 -7.77 -4.58
C PHE A 45 -13.24 -6.73 -3.56
N VAL A 46 -12.31 -6.11 -2.81
CA VAL A 46 -12.63 -4.96 -1.93
C VAL A 46 -13.31 -3.85 -2.73
N GLY A 47 -12.70 -3.40 -3.83
CA GLY A 47 -13.30 -2.35 -4.66
C GLY A 47 -14.70 -2.67 -5.18
N ILE A 48 -14.98 -3.94 -5.50
CA ILE A 48 -16.33 -4.37 -5.90
C ILE A 48 -17.29 -4.28 -4.71
N CYS A 49 -16.87 -4.67 -3.50
CA CYS A 49 -17.67 -4.56 -2.29
C CYS A 49 -17.98 -3.10 -1.96
N ASP A 50 -17.00 -2.22 -2.02
CA ASP A 50 -17.16 -0.79 -1.76
C ASP A 50 -18.20 -0.16 -2.69
N VAL A 51 -18.12 -0.44 -4.01
CA VAL A 51 -19.11 0.03 -5.00
C VAL A 51 -20.50 -0.55 -4.72
N TYR A 52 -20.58 -1.83 -4.31
CA TYR A 52 -21.85 -2.46 -3.96
C TYR A 52 -22.48 -1.80 -2.73
N VAL A 53 -21.70 -1.50 -1.70
CA VAL A 53 -22.18 -0.81 -0.49
C VAL A 53 -22.61 0.62 -0.85
N ALA A 54 -21.82 1.36 -1.65
CA ALA A 54 -22.16 2.70 -2.08
C ALA A 54 -23.52 2.80 -2.82
N ARG A 55 -23.97 1.70 -3.46
CA ARG A 55 -25.29 1.63 -4.11
C ARG A 55 -26.45 1.90 -3.14
N PHE A 56 -26.34 1.49 -1.89
CA PHE A 56 -27.41 1.66 -0.88
C PHE A 56 -27.52 3.11 -0.40
N LEU A 57 -26.49 3.93 -0.64
CA LEU A 57 -26.46 5.34 -0.23
C LEU A 57 -27.11 6.30 -1.26
N GLY A 58 -27.49 5.78 -2.43
CA GLY A 58 -28.13 6.54 -3.49
C GLY A 58 -27.20 7.00 -4.61
N ALA A 59 -27.78 7.34 -5.77
CA ALA A 59 -27.05 7.63 -7.00
C ALA A 59 -26.11 8.83 -6.89
N ASN A 60 -26.52 9.89 -6.18
CA ASN A 60 -25.70 11.09 -6.02
C ASN A 60 -24.44 10.82 -5.18
N ILE A 61 -24.57 10.04 -4.12
CA ILE A 61 -23.44 9.65 -3.26
C ILE A 61 -22.50 8.70 -4.01
N GLN A 62 -23.05 7.75 -4.75
CA GLN A 62 -22.25 6.86 -5.59
C GLN A 62 -21.44 7.62 -6.64
N ALA A 63 -22.05 8.63 -7.29
CA ALA A 63 -21.35 9.49 -8.23
C ALA A 63 -20.25 10.33 -7.54
N ALA A 64 -20.53 10.84 -6.34
CA ALA A 64 -19.59 11.60 -5.54
C ALA A 64 -18.37 10.78 -5.11
N VAL A 65 -18.59 9.55 -4.63
CA VAL A 65 -17.53 8.60 -4.27
C VAL A 65 -16.68 8.26 -5.49
N GLY A 66 -17.31 7.89 -6.61
CA GLY A 66 -16.59 7.56 -7.84
C GLY A 66 -15.72 8.71 -8.35
N LEU A 67 -16.20 9.96 -8.29
CA LEU A 67 -15.41 11.13 -8.66
C LEU A 67 -14.20 11.32 -7.72
N ALA A 68 -14.42 11.20 -6.41
CA ALA A 68 -13.36 11.33 -5.43
C ALA A 68 -12.29 10.21 -5.56
N GLU A 69 -12.72 8.97 -5.83
CA GLU A 69 -11.82 7.85 -6.06
C GLU A 69 -10.89 8.05 -7.26
N HIS A 70 -11.38 8.65 -8.35
CA HIS A 70 -10.53 8.99 -9.50
C HIS A 70 -9.44 9.98 -9.13
N VAL A 71 -9.76 10.98 -8.30
CA VAL A 71 -8.78 11.94 -7.80
C VAL A 71 -7.76 11.24 -6.89
N LEU A 72 -8.23 10.41 -5.96
CA LEU A 72 -7.37 9.64 -5.05
C LEU A 72 -6.46 8.67 -5.79
N PHE A 73 -6.94 8.06 -6.87
CA PHE A 73 -6.16 7.14 -7.68
C PHE A 73 -4.89 7.80 -8.24
N LEU A 74 -4.95 9.08 -8.61
CA LEU A 74 -3.75 9.82 -9.05
C LEU A 74 -2.71 9.89 -7.93
N PHE A 75 -3.12 10.15 -6.69
CA PHE A 75 -2.22 10.17 -5.54
C PHE A 75 -1.62 8.79 -5.25
N LEU A 76 -2.41 7.73 -5.40
CA LEU A 76 -1.94 6.35 -5.26
C LEU A 76 -0.84 6.02 -6.28
N LEU A 77 -0.94 6.48 -7.52
CA LEU A 77 0.10 6.28 -8.53
C LEU A 77 1.44 6.89 -8.12
N PHE A 78 1.44 8.08 -7.50
CA PHE A 78 2.66 8.70 -6.97
C PHE A 78 3.28 7.85 -5.85
N ILE A 79 2.47 7.38 -4.91
CA ILE A 79 2.94 6.52 -3.82
C ILE A 79 3.52 5.21 -4.35
N LEU A 80 2.84 4.57 -5.31
CA LEU A 80 3.31 3.33 -5.94
C LEU A 80 4.62 3.53 -6.70
N SER A 81 4.80 4.68 -7.38
CA SER A 81 6.04 5.00 -8.09
C SER A 81 7.25 5.04 -7.16
N VAL A 82 7.09 5.62 -5.97
CA VAL A 82 8.14 5.60 -4.93
C VAL A 82 8.40 4.19 -4.42
N GLY A 83 7.35 3.37 -4.28
CA GLY A 83 7.49 1.95 -3.93
C GLY A 83 8.34 1.18 -4.95
N VAL A 84 8.15 1.42 -6.25
CA VAL A 84 8.96 0.81 -7.32
C VAL A 84 10.42 1.24 -7.21
N GLY A 85 10.69 2.55 -7.02
CA GLY A 85 12.03 3.06 -6.81
C GLY A 85 12.72 2.45 -5.57
N SER A 86 11.98 2.36 -4.47
CA SER A 86 12.45 1.73 -3.23
C SER A 86 12.81 0.25 -3.45
N THR A 87 11.95 -0.51 -4.15
CA THR A 87 12.22 -1.91 -4.50
C THR A 87 13.54 -2.05 -5.26
N ALA A 88 13.82 -1.17 -6.22
CA ALA A 88 15.05 -1.24 -7.03
C ALA A 88 16.32 -1.03 -6.19
N ILE A 89 16.29 -0.08 -5.24
CA ILE A 89 17.45 0.23 -4.39
C ILE A 89 17.66 -0.90 -3.37
N VAL A 90 16.59 -1.31 -2.69
CA VAL A 90 16.66 -2.35 -1.65
C VAL A 90 17.08 -3.70 -2.24
N SER A 91 16.53 -4.09 -3.41
CA SER A 91 16.89 -5.36 -4.06
C SER A 91 18.34 -5.40 -4.53
N ARG A 92 18.88 -4.26 -4.98
CA ARG A 92 20.30 -4.15 -5.34
C ARG A 92 21.21 -4.33 -4.13
N ALA A 93 20.91 -3.68 -3.01
CA ALA A 93 21.65 -3.80 -1.76
C ALA A 93 21.57 -5.24 -1.20
N PHE A 94 20.37 -5.85 -1.27
CA PHE A 94 20.16 -7.24 -0.89
C PHE A 94 20.97 -8.22 -1.75
N GLY A 95 20.98 -8.02 -3.09
CA GLY A 95 21.76 -8.83 -4.02
C GLY A 95 23.27 -8.70 -3.83
N ALA A 96 23.74 -7.52 -3.38
CA ALA A 96 25.14 -7.28 -3.04
C ALA A 96 25.55 -7.80 -1.64
N ASN A 97 24.64 -8.39 -0.86
CA ASN A 97 24.82 -8.77 0.56
C ASN A 97 25.25 -7.59 1.46
N ASP A 98 24.91 -6.35 1.07
CA ASP A 98 25.17 -5.17 1.87
C ASP A 98 23.98 -4.87 2.78
N ASN A 99 23.96 -5.51 3.94
CA ASN A 99 22.91 -5.33 4.93
C ASN A 99 22.81 -3.90 5.46
N LYS A 100 23.95 -3.17 5.52
CA LYS A 100 23.93 -1.77 6.00
C LYS A 100 23.25 -0.87 4.98
N ALA A 101 23.61 -0.98 3.71
CA ALA A 101 22.95 -0.25 2.64
C ALA A 101 21.46 -0.60 2.52
N MET A 102 21.11 -1.88 2.68
CA MET A 102 19.72 -2.37 2.64
C MET A 102 18.88 -1.74 3.76
N ILE A 103 19.34 -1.79 5.02
CA ILE A 103 18.64 -1.20 6.17
C ILE A 103 18.52 0.31 6.01
N HIS A 104 19.59 0.98 5.57
CA HIS A 104 19.59 2.42 5.37
C HIS A 104 18.61 2.84 4.27
N ALA A 105 18.62 2.16 3.11
CA ALA A 105 17.70 2.43 2.01
C ALA A 105 16.24 2.19 2.41
N THR A 106 15.97 1.11 3.15
CA THR A 106 14.62 0.81 3.65
C THR A 106 14.16 1.89 4.63
N GLY A 107 15.01 2.30 5.57
CA GLY A 107 14.70 3.37 6.52
C GLY A 107 14.41 4.71 5.84
N GLN A 108 15.21 5.09 4.83
CA GLN A 108 14.96 6.30 4.03
C GLN A 108 13.65 6.21 3.26
N SER A 109 13.32 5.03 2.71
CA SER A 109 12.06 4.80 2.01
C SER A 109 10.85 4.97 2.92
N PHE A 110 10.92 4.51 4.18
CA PHE A 110 9.88 4.74 5.17
C PHE A 110 9.74 6.22 5.56
N THR A 111 10.85 6.92 5.76
CA THR A 111 10.82 8.37 6.01
C THR A 111 10.16 9.11 4.85
N LEU A 112 10.55 8.77 3.61
CA LEU A 112 9.96 9.36 2.42
C LEU A 112 8.46 9.04 2.30
N SER A 113 8.02 7.82 2.67
CA SER A 113 6.61 7.44 2.64
C SER A 113 5.75 8.30 3.57
N ILE A 114 6.25 8.62 4.76
CA ILE A 114 5.54 9.50 5.70
C ILE A 114 5.43 10.92 5.13
N ILE A 115 6.53 11.47 4.61
CA ILE A 115 6.54 12.82 4.00
C ILE A 115 5.57 12.87 2.81
N LEU A 116 5.60 11.86 1.95
CA LEU A 116 4.68 11.76 0.82
C LEU A 116 3.23 11.59 1.28
N GLY A 117 2.96 10.71 2.24
CA GLY A 117 1.62 10.51 2.78
C GLY A 117 1.01 11.82 3.30
N ILE A 118 1.78 12.58 4.08
CA ILE A 118 1.36 13.90 4.59
C ILE A 118 1.17 14.89 3.44
N GLY A 119 2.13 14.98 2.53
CA GLY A 119 2.06 15.87 1.37
C GLY A 119 0.87 15.56 0.46
N MET A 120 0.62 14.28 0.17
CA MET A 120 -0.52 13.85 -0.63
C MET A 120 -1.86 14.10 0.07
N THR A 121 -1.93 13.90 1.39
CA THR A 121 -3.13 14.25 2.18
C THR A 121 -3.43 15.74 2.09
N ALA A 122 -2.42 16.60 2.27
CA ALA A 122 -2.60 18.04 2.13
C ALA A 122 -3.02 18.42 0.70
N ALA A 123 -2.37 17.85 -0.32
CA ALA A 123 -2.70 18.11 -1.70
C ALA A 123 -4.12 17.64 -2.06
N ALA A 124 -4.53 16.44 -1.61
CA ALA A 124 -5.88 15.91 -1.85
C ALA A 124 -6.96 16.78 -1.17
N THR A 125 -6.69 17.25 0.04
CA THR A 125 -7.59 18.17 0.76
C THR A 125 -7.75 19.50 0.02
N LEU A 126 -6.64 20.09 -0.48
CA LEU A 126 -6.68 21.33 -1.26
C LEU A 126 -7.40 21.12 -2.60
N LEU A 127 -7.13 20.03 -3.31
CA LEU A 127 -7.81 19.68 -4.55
C LEU A 127 -9.31 19.47 -4.34
N GLY A 128 -9.72 18.81 -3.26
CA GLY A 128 -11.13 18.65 -2.90
C GLY A 128 -11.82 19.98 -2.65
N HIS A 129 -11.10 20.99 -2.17
CA HIS A 129 -11.67 22.30 -1.93
C HIS A 129 -11.76 23.17 -3.18
N TYR A 130 -10.70 23.20 -3.99
CA TYR A 130 -10.58 24.17 -5.09
C TYR A 130 -10.85 23.57 -6.46
N VAL A 131 -10.61 22.27 -6.67
CA VAL A 131 -10.65 21.65 -8.00
C VAL A 131 -11.92 20.85 -8.22
N LEU A 132 -12.43 20.18 -7.18
CA LEU A 132 -13.65 19.37 -7.29
C LEU A 132 -14.87 20.15 -7.83
N PRO A 133 -15.09 21.43 -7.48
CA PRO A 133 -16.19 22.22 -8.03
C PRO A 133 -16.17 22.40 -9.55
N PHE A 134 -15.01 22.27 -10.20
CA PHE A 134 -14.91 22.35 -11.66
C PHE A 134 -15.41 21.07 -12.37
N PHE A 135 -15.44 19.94 -11.65
CA PHE A 135 -15.87 18.66 -12.23
C PHE A 135 -17.36 18.39 -12.02
N THR A 136 -17.99 19.02 -11.05
CA THR A 136 -19.42 18.87 -10.82
C THR A 136 -20.04 20.18 -10.32
N PRO A 137 -21.02 20.72 -11.06
CA PRO A 137 -21.76 21.92 -10.64
C PRO A 137 -22.89 21.59 -9.65
N SER A 138 -23.18 20.30 -9.40
CA SER A 138 -24.29 19.89 -8.53
C SER A 138 -23.83 19.79 -7.08
N ASP A 139 -24.40 20.58 -6.20
CA ASP A 139 -24.14 20.54 -4.75
C ASP A 139 -24.45 19.17 -4.14
N GLN A 140 -25.42 18.46 -4.71
CA GLN A 140 -25.80 17.11 -4.25
C GLN A 140 -24.70 16.06 -4.45
N VAL A 141 -23.74 16.31 -5.36
CA VAL A 141 -22.59 15.46 -5.62
C VAL A 141 -21.33 16.10 -5.02
N LEU A 142 -21.19 17.41 -5.12
CA LEU A 142 -20.01 18.15 -4.68
C LEU A 142 -19.78 18.03 -3.18
N VAL A 143 -20.82 18.25 -2.38
CA VAL A 143 -20.68 18.26 -0.91
C VAL A 143 -20.26 16.89 -0.37
N PRO A 144 -20.98 15.78 -0.67
CA PRO A 144 -20.53 14.45 -0.22
C PRO A 144 -19.21 14.01 -0.84
N GLY A 145 -18.92 14.35 -2.10
CA GLY A 145 -17.67 14.04 -2.75
C GLY A 145 -16.46 14.71 -2.07
N ARG A 146 -16.61 15.96 -1.67
CA ARG A 146 -15.59 16.70 -0.94
C ARG A 146 -15.36 16.12 0.46
N GLN A 147 -16.42 15.79 1.19
CA GLN A 147 -16.33 15.19 2.52
C GLN A 147 -15.62 13.83 2.45
N TYR A 148 -16.02 13.00 1.49
CA TYR A 148 -15.39 11.70 1.25
C TYR A 148 -13.91 11.86 0.89
N LEU A 149 -13.57 12.74 -0.05
CA LEU A 149 -12.19 12.98 -0.48
C LEU A 149 -11.31 13.42 0.69
N ILE A 150 -11.79 14.36 1.52
CA ILE A 150 -11.05 14.83 2.69
C ILE A 150 -10.89 13.70 3.71
N ALA A 151 -11.96 12.99 4.06
CA ALA A 151 -11.91 11.89 5.02
C ALA A 151 -10.95 10.79 4.56
N TYR A 152 -11.07 10.38 3.28
CA TYR A 152 -10.25 9.32 2.72
C TYR A 152 -8.78 9.75 2.53
N SER A 153 -8.52 11.04 2.31
CA SER A 153 -7.14 11.53 2.13
C SER A 153 -6.24 11.24 3.33
N PHE A 154 -6.79 11.19 4.56
CA PHE A 154 -6.03 10.79 5.74
C PHE A 154 -5.55 9.34 5.68
N MET A 155 -6.22 8.47 4.91
CA MET A 155 -5.77 7.10 4.68
C MET A 155 -4.55 7.00 3.76
N LEU A 156 -4.18 8.08 3.05
CA LEU A 156 -2.96 8.10 2.23
C LEU A 156 -1.69 7.95 3.08
N ILE A 157 -1.70 8.39 4.33
CA ILE A 157 -0.55 8.27 5.25
C ILE A 157 -0.27 6.78 5.59
N PRO A 158 -1.19 6.02 6.22
CA PRO A 158 -0.95 4.61 6.49
C PRO A 158 -0.83 3.79 5.21
N PHE A 159 -1.51 4.17 4.12
CA PHE A 159 -1.40 3.50 2.84
C PHE A 159 0.01 3.63 2.26
N SER A 160 0.61 4.83 2.27
CA SER A 160 1.99 5.04 1.78
C SER A 160 3.00 4.20 2.57
N PHE A 161 2.85 4.13 3.88
CA PHE A 161 3.68 3.29 4.74
C PHE A 161 3.56 1.81 4.38
N THR A 162 2.33 1.31 4.23
CA THR A 162 2.04 -0.08 3.85
C THR A 162 2.57 -0.40 2.45
N ALA A 163 2.44 0.52 1.49
CA ALA A 163 2.93 0.35 0.14
C ALA A 163 4.46 0.18 0.11
N ILE A 164 5.19 1.01 0.87
CA ILE A 164 6.66 0.90 1.00
C ILE A 164 7.06 -0.37 1.74
N ALA A 165 6.35 -0.77 2.81
CA ALA A 165 6.60 -2.03 3.50
C ALA A 165 6.46 -3.22 2.54
N ASN A 166 5.37 -3.28 1.78
CA ASN A 166 5.14 -4.31 0.77
C ASN A 166 6.22 -4.29 -0.33
N ALA A 167 6.70 -3.10 -0.73
CA ALA A 167 7.79 -2.95 -1.69
C ALA A 167 9.10 -3.51 -1.15
N ALA A 168 9.43 -3.25 0.12
CA ALA A 168 10.63 -3.77 0.80
C ALA A 168 10.60 -5.29 0.92
N PHE A 169 9.47 -5.90 1.31
CA PHE A 169 9.34 -7.36 1.33
C PHE A 169 9.53 -7.98 -0.06
N ARG A 170 8.93 -7.41 -1.08
CA ARG A 170 9.12 -7.88 -2.46
C ARG A 170 10.55 -7.74 -2.93
N ALA A 171 11.26 -6.70 -2.50
CA ALA A 171 12.66 -6.46 -2.87
C ALA A 171 13.60 -7.57 -2.40
N ILE A 172 13.30 -8.21 -1.28
CA ILE A 172 14.07 -9.35 -0.73
C ILE A 172 13.52 -10.71 -1.17
N GLY A 173 12.51 -10.73 -2.06
CA GLY A 173 11.90 -11.95 -2.58
C GLY A 173 10.80 -12.55 -1.71
N ASP A 174 10.38 -11.86 -0.65
CA ASP A 174 9.25 -12.28 0.18
C ASP A 174 7.95 -11.70 -0.38
N SER A 175 7.24 -12.51 -1.14
CA SER A 175 5.90 -12.18 -1.64
C SER A 175 4.76 -12.73 -0.78
N LYS A 176 5.07 -13.56 0.21
CA LYS A 176 4.05 -14.18 1.08
C LYS A 176 3.61 -13.24 2.20
N THR A 177 4.56 -12.55 2.83
CA THR A 177 4.24 -11.59 3.90
C THR A 177 3.28 -10.48 3.44
N PRO A 178 3.49 -9.82 2.29
CA PRO A 178 2.49 -8.91 1.71
C PRO A 178 1.12 -9.55 1.49
N LEU A 179 1.07 -10.80 1.00
CA LEU A 179 -0.19 -11.51 0.81
C LEU A 179 -0.96 -11.70 2.13
N TYR A 180 -0.28 -12.11 3.20
CA TYR A 180 -0.92 -12.26 4.52
C TYR A 180 -1.46 -10.91 5.04
N ILE A 181 -0.66 -9.85 4.94
CA ILE A 181 -1.07 -8.51 5.37
C ILE A 181 -2.32 -8.07 4.59
N VAL A 182 -2.30 -8.14 3.26
CA VAL A 182 -3.42 -7.75 2.42
C VAL A 182 -4.65 -8.64 2.69
N SER A 183 -4.47 -9.95 2.89
CA SER A 183 -5.59 -10.85 3.20
C SER A 183 -6.30 -10.49 4.50
N VAL A 184 -5.53 -10.16 5.55
CA VAL A 184 -6.10 -9.72 6.82
C VAL A 184 -6.82 -8.38 6.66
N MET A 185 -6.20 -7.41 5.97
CA MET A 185 -6.82 -6.11 5.70
C MET A 185 -8.12 -6.25 4.89
N THR A 186 -8.12 -7.08 3.86
CA THR A 186 -9.31 -7.41 3.05
C THR A 186 -10.42 -8.02 3.90
N ALA A 187 -10.08 -8.99 4.77
CA ALA A 187 -11.07 -9.61 5.64
C ALA A 187 -11.71 -8.61 6.62
N ILE A 188 -10.90 -7.71 7.19
CA ILE A 188 -11.39 -6.65 8.09
C ILE A 188 -12.29 -5.67 7.32
N ASN A 189 -11.88 -5.25 6.12
CA ASN A 189 -12.65 -4.35 5.28
C ASN A 189 -14.02 -4.95 4.92
N ILE A 190 -14.06 -6.18 4.38
CA ILE A 190 -15.31 -6.87 4.05
C ILE A 190 -16.19 -7.07 5.28
N ALA A 191 -15.62 -7.42 6.43
CA ALA A 191 -16.38 -7.53 7.67
C ALA A 191 -16.99 -6.19 8.09
N GLY A 192 -16.24 -5.08 7.95
CA GLY A 192 -16.73 -3.73 8.19
C GLY A 192 -17.89 -3.36 7.28
N ASP A 193 -17.77 -3.62 5.98
CA ASP A 193 -18.80 -3.36 4.98
C ASP A 193 -20.08 -4.16 5.28
N LEU A 194 -19.95 -5.45 5.59
CA LEU A 194 -21.09 -6.30 5.96
C LEU A 194 -21.77 -5.81 7.23
N LEU A 195 -21.01 -5.40 8.24
CA LEU A 195 -21.57 -4.85 9.49
C LEU A 195 -22.33 -3.56 9.20
N THR A 196 -21.80 -2.69 8.34
CA THR A 196 -22.46 -1.45 7.94
C THR A 196 -23.77 -1.70 7.23
N VAL A 197 -23.83 -2.68 6.31
CA VAL A 197 -25.03 -3.03 5.56
C VAL A 197 -26.07 -3.76 6.44
N ILE A 198 -25.65 -4.71 7.28
CA ILE A 198 -26.56 -5.56 8.06
C ILE A 198 -27.12 -4.83 9.28
N TYR A 199 -26.29 -4.09 9.99
CA TYR A 199 -26.69 -3.44 11.25
C TYR A 199 -27.06 -1.97 11.09
N GLY A 200 -27.00 -1.41 9.86
CA GLY A 200 -27.30 -0.01 9.66
C GLY A 200 -26.42 0.87 10.57
N TRP A 201 -25.14 0.49 10.74
CA TRP A 201 -24.20 1.31 11.53
C TRP A 201 -24.33 2.74 11.06
N PRO A 202 -24.57 3.70 11.96
CA PRO A 202 -24.86 5.05 11.55
C PRO A 202 -23.65 5.57 10.77
N VAL A 203 -23.79 5.59 9.44
CA VAL A 203 -23.01 6.52 8.65
C VAL A 203 -23.41 7.86 9.26
N PRO A 204 -22.48 8.64 9.87
CA PRO A 204 -22.83 9.95 10.40
C PRO A 204 -23.59 10.66 9.29
N ASN A 205 -24.77 11.20 9.61
CA ASN A 205 -25.59 11.91 8.63
C ASN A 205 -24.71 12.93 7.94
N LEU A 206 -24.17 12.54 6.78
CA LEU A 206 -23.40 13.39 5.89
C LEU A 206 -24.36 14.23 5.07
#